data_acf80f2c08001a2485ab369ba7de7dce
#
_entry.id   acf80f2c08001a2485ab369ba7de7dce
#
_cell.length_a   1.000
_cell.length_b   1.000
_cell.length_c   1.000
_cell.angle_alpha   90.00
_cell.angle_beta   90.00
_cell.angle_gamma   90.00
#
_symmetry.space_group_name_H-M   'P 1'
#
loop_
_entity.id
_entity.type
_entity.pdbx_description
1 polymer ?
#
loop_
_entity_poly.entity_id
_entity_poly.type
_entity_poly.pdbx_seq_one_letter_code
_entity_poly.pdbx_strand_id
1 'polypeptide(L)'
;DDTHSAEAMRTLNMDADSLKTAWFSHVYWVSGKLVLVISSVVTMFFYSPILTFIALIISVLTAFVSIRINNSIKKHAKNVQNKSARLATLFSDIISGFVTLKMNSGASIVLKHFYKENGESAQAERSRVRMEASLEMAAFLLGIIGSFGTIIVGALLVADGKLNFGIVMAVVTLQMSMSSAMQRFGSSLAVFTTSVVRAGHVFDFLELEQEECVGWNTQTQVGTEDLHDKCDVVIEFYKLHFS
;
A
#
# COMPACT_ATOMS: atom_id res chain seq x y z
N ASP A 1 8.98 -6.63 31.05
CA ASP A 1 8.73 -6.46 29.62
C ASP A 1 7.25 -6.64 29.34
N ASP A 2 6.49 -5.59 29.74
CA ASP A 2 5.03 -5.57 29.58
C ASP A 2 4.65 -4.97 28.23
N THR A 3 4.90 -5.68 27.17
CA THR A 3 4.12 -5.46 25.96
C THR A 3 2.78 -6.13 26.19
N HIS A 4 1.74 -5.30 26.48
CA HIS A 4 0.40 -5.81 26.67
C HIS A 4 0.05 -6.78 25.54
N SER A 5 -0.29 -8.01 25.86
CA SER A 5 -0.62 -9.07 24.90
C SER A 5 -1.64 -8.62 23.84
N ALA A 6 -2.51 -7.70 24.18
CA ALA A 6 -3.45 -7.04 23.27
C ALA A 6 -2.76 -6.16 22.22
N GLU A 7 -1.64 -5.49 22.53
CA GLU A 7 -0.90 -4.66 21.61
C GLU A 7 -0.09 -5.52 20.61
N ALA A 8 0.52 -6.58 21.12
CA ALA A 8 1.21 -7.58 20.30
C ALA A 8 0.24 -8.27 19.33
N MET A 9 -0.93 -8.68 19.81
CA MET A 9 -1.96 -9.32 18.98
C MET A 9 -2.55 -8.36 17.94
N ARG A 10 -2.73 -7.08 18.28
CA ARG A 10 -3.15 -6.05 17.33
C ARG A 10 -2.12 -5.82 16.23
N THR A 11 -0.84 -5.71 16.60
CA THR A 11 0.26 -5.51 15.65
C THR A 11 0.38 -6.70 14.72
N LEU A 12 0.33 -7.92 15.25
CA LEU A 12 0.37 -9.14 14.46
C LEU A 12 -0.79 -9.24 13.46
N ASN A 13 -2.02 -8.93 13.88
CA ASN A 13 -3.18 -8.93 13.00
C ASN A 13 -3.08 -7.86 11.90
N MET A 14 -2.60 -6.66 12.22
CA MET A 14 -2.41 -5.58 11.23
C MET A 14 -1.29 -5.92 10.23
N ASP A 15 -0.23 -6.55 10.68
CA ASP A 15 0.89 -6.93 9.83
C ASP A 15 0.53 -8.15 8.97
N ALA A 16 -0.21 -9.13 9.51
CA ALA A 16 -0.73 -10.26 8.76
C ALA A 16 -1.74 -9.83 7.66
N ASP A 17 -2.64 -8.89 7.95
CA ASP A 17 -3.57 -8.35 6.95
C ASP A 17 -2.84 -7.53 5.88
N SER A 18 -1.80 -6.79 6.28
CA SER A 18 -0.91 -6.07 5.36
C SER A 18 -0.17 -7.04 4.43
N LEU A 19 0.33 -8.16 4.94
CA LEU A 19 0.96 -9.23 4.17
C LEU A 19 0.00 -9.87 3.19
N LYS A 20 -1.20 -10.23 3.64
CA LYS A 20 -2.26 -10.78 2.79
C LYS A 20 -2.59 -9.82 1.63
N THR A 21 -2.80 -8.55 1.95
CA THR A 21 -3.11 -7.52 0.94
C THR A 21 -1.94 -7.32 -0.02
N ALA A 22 -0.70 -7.30 0.47
CA ALA A 22 0.48 -7.19 -0.37
C ALA A 22 0.63 -8.38 -1.33
N TRP A 23 0.50 -9.59 -0.81
CA TRP A 23 0.67 -10.80 -1.60
C TRP A 23 -0.43 -10.96 -2.64
N PHE A 24 -1.71 -10.93 -2.23
CA PHE A 24 -2.82 -11.18 -3.15
C PHE A 24 -3.10 -10.00 -4.08
N SER A 25 -3.03 -8.77 -3.61
CA SER A 25 -3.38 -7.62 -4.45
C SER A 25 -2.20 -7.11 -5.25
N HIS A 26 -1.03 -6.91 -4.62
CA HIS A 26 0.08 -6.24 -5.29
C HIS A 26 0.90 -7.18 -6.18
N VAL A 27 1.20 -8.40 -5.75
CA VAL A 27 1.94 -9.37 -6.57
C VAL A 27 1.12 -9.75 -7.80
N TYR A 28 -0.17 -10.07 -7.60
CA TYR A 28 -1.07 -10.37 -8.71
C TYR A 28 -1.21 -9.20 -9.68
N TRP A 29 -1.39 -8.00 -9.15
CA TRP A 29 -1.56 -6.80 -9.99
C TRP A 29 -0.27 -6.44 -10.75
N VAL A 30 0.90 -6.51 -10.11
CA VAL A 30 2.20 -6.23 -10.74
C VAL A 30 2.52 -7.27 -11.81
N SER A 31 2.32 -8.57 -11.52
CA SER A 31 2.56 -9.63 -12.50
C SER A 31 1.64 -9.49 -13.73
N GLY A 32 0.35 -9.22 -13.52
CA GLY A 32 -0.58 -8.98 -14.61
C GLY A 32 -0.21 -7.78 -15.48
N LYS A 33 0.30 -6.68 -14.86
CA LYS A 33 0.75 -5.51 -15.62
C LYS A 33 2.08 -5.75 -16.34
N LEU A 34 2.98 -6.54 -15.79
CA LEU A 34 4.21 -6.95 -16.49
C LEU A 34 3.90 -7.79 -17.72
N VAL A 35 3.03 -8.78 -17.59
CA VAL A 35 2.57 -9.59 -18.72
C VAL A 35 1.93 -8.71 -19.79
N LEU A 36 1.07 -7.77 -19.40
CA LEU A 36 0.44 -6.83 -20.33
C LEU A 36 1.48 -5.97 -21.07
N VAL A 37 2.48 -5.42 -20.37
CA VAL A 37 3.53 -4.61 -21.00
C VAL A 37 4.36 -5.44 -21.96
N ILE A 38 4.78 -6.62 -21.55
CA ILE A 38 5.60 -7.51 -22.40
C ILE A 38 4.80 -7.93 -23.64
N SER A 39 3.57 -8.38 -23.47
CA SER A 39 2.72 -8.81 -24.61
C SER A 39 2.41 -7.64 -25.54
N SER A 40 2.19 -6.43 -25.01
CA SER A 40 1.98 -5.24 -25.83
C SER A 40 3.22 -4.91 -26.66
N VAL A 41 4.41 -4.92 -26.08
CA VAL A 41 5.67 -4.65 -26.78
C VAL A 41 5.90 -5.71 -27.88
N VAL A 42 5.72 -6.98 -27.57
CA VAL A 42 5.88 -8.08 -28.52
C VAL A 42 4.89 -7.92 -29.68
N THR A 43 3.63 -7.68 -29.39
CA THR A 43 2.57 -7.50 -30.40
C THR A 43 2.87 -6.29 -31.30
N MET A 44 3.22 -5.15 -30.72
CA MET A 44 3.55 -3.94 -31.47
C MET A 44 4.79 -4.12 -32.34
N PHE A 45 5.79 -4.85 -31.85
CA PHE A 45 7.03 -5.11 -32.61
C PHE A 45 6.78 -5.91 -33.88
N PHE A 46 5.88 -6.90 -33.84
CA PHE A 46 5.51 -7.68 -35.03
C PHE A 46 4.78 -6.85 -36.09
N TYR A 47 4.01 -5.83 -35.68
CA TYR A 47 3.27 -4.98 -36.63
C TYR A 47 4.12 -3.84 -37.17
N SER A 48 4.89 -3.15 -36.32
CA SER A 48 5.73 -2.04 -36.78
C SER A 48 6.82 -1.74 -35.75
N PRO A 49 8.08 -2.08 -36.03
CA PRO A 49 9.20 -1.75 -35.14
C PRO A 49 9.34 -0.24 -34.87
N ILE A 50 9.07 0.58 -35.91
CA ILE A 50 9.18 2.05 -35.79
C ILE A 50 8.19 2.62 -34.75
N LEU A 51 6.92 2.24 -34.86
CA LEU A 51 5.89 2.69 -33.92
C LEU A 51 6.15 2.14 -32.52
N THR A 52 6.66 0.92 -32.39
CA THR A 52 7.06 0.31 -31.11
C THR A 52 8.15 1.12 -30.43
N PHE A 53 9.15 1.57 -31.18
CA PHE A 53 10.25 2.36 -30.62
C PHE A 53 9.77 3.71 -30.10
N ILE A 54 8.89 4.38 -30.80
CA ILE A 54 8.24 5.63 -30.37
C ILE A 54 7.44 5.39 -29.10
N ALA A 55 6.61 4.35 -29.06
CA ALA A 55 5.79 4.00 -27.89
C ALA A 55 6.65 3.68 -26.66
N LEU A 56 7.79 2.98 -26.85
CA LEU A 56 8.75 2.69 -25.78
C LEU A 56 9.37 3.96 -25.21
N ILE A 57 9.83 4.87 -26.04
CA ILE A 57 10.41 6.15 -25.57
C ILE A 57 9.41 6.90 -24.71
N ILE A 58 8.16 7.03 -25.16
CA ILE A 58 7.10 7.74 -24.44
C ILE A 58 6.79 7.06 -23.11
N SER A 59 6.72 5.73 -23.08
CA SER A 59 6.45 4.96 -21.87
C SER A 59 7.58 5.06 -20.85
N VAL A 60 8.83 5.04 -21.30
CA VAL A 60 10.00 5.26 -20.43
C VAL A 60 10.00 6.67 -19.87
N LEU A 61 9.67 7.68 -20.70
CA LEU A 61 9.56 9.07 -20.24
C LEU A 61 8.46 9.23 -19.20
N THR A 62 7.30 8.61 -19.41
CA THR A 62 6.20 8.58 -18.43
C THR A 62 6.63 7.91 -17.13
N ALA A 63 7.34 6.80 -17.19
CA ALA A 63 7.87 6.12 -16.00
C ALA A 63 8.86 7.01 -15.23
N PHE A 64 9.75 7.69 -15.93
CA PHE A 64 10.73 8.59 -15.32
C PHE A 64 10.06 9.75 -14.58
N VAL A 65 9.09 10.42 -15.22
CA VAL A 65 8.30 11.49 -14.61
C VAL A 65 7.54 10.97 -13.40
N SER A 66 6.92 9.79 -13.50
CA SER A 66 6.20 9.16 -12.39
C SER A 66 7.09 8.89 -11.19
N ILE A 67 8.29 8.35 -11.38
CA ILE A 67 9.23 8.08 -10.28
C ILE A 67 9.64 9.38 -9.58
N ARG A 68 9.90 10.44 -10.34
CA ARG A 68 10.29 11.76 -9.78
C ARG A 68 9.19 12.35 -8.91
N ILE A 69 7.96 12.35 -9.38
CA ILE A 69 6.83 12.94 -8.67
C ILE A 69 6.41 12.05 -7.49
N ASN A 70 6.44 10.71 -7.61
CA ASN A 70 6.15 9.79 -6.52
C ASN A 70 7.02 10.01 -5.28
N ASN A 71 8.29 10.36 -5.45
CA ASN A 71 9.17 10.68 -4.33
C ASN A 71 8.69 11.91 -3.54
N SER A 72 8.09 12.88 -4.23
CA SER A 72 7.47 14.06 -3.59
C SER A 72 6.17 13.69 -2.88
N ILE A 73 5.35 12.85 -3.51
CA ILE A 73 4.10 12.35 -2.92
C ILE A 73 4.37 11.61 -1.61
N LYS A 74 5.41 10.76 -1.54
CA LYS A 74 5.81 10.06 -0.31
C LYS A 74 6.10 11.00 0.86
N LYS A 75 6.77 12.14 0.61
CA LYS A 75 7.04 13.14 1.65
C LYS A 75 5.75 13.77 2.17
N HIS A 76 4.83 14.14 1.27
CA HIS A 76 3.54 14.68 1.65
C HIS A 76 2.67 13.65 2.37
N ALA A 77 2.68 12.38 1.94
CA ALA A 77 1.97 11.28 2.61
C ALA A 77 2.45 11.07 4.04
N LYS A 78 3.77 11.12 4.29
CA LYS A 78 4.33 11.03 5.64
C LYS A 78 3.88 12.20 6.53
N ASN A 79 3.80 13.42 5.97
CA ASN A 79 3.29 14.58 6.71
C ASN A 79 1.81 14.42 7.07
N VAL A 80 0.99 13.93 6.13
CA VAL A 80 -0.42 13.58 6.39
C VAL A 80 -0.52 12.56 7.51
N GLN A 81 0.26 11.47 7.45
CA GLN A 81 0.26 10.43 8.47
C GLN A 81 0.58 10.99 9.87
N ASN A 82 1.60 11.85 9.98
CA ASN A 82 1.97 12.49 11.23
C ASN A 82 0.86 13.41 11.78
N LYS A 83 0.21 14.20 10.89
CA LYS A 83 -0.88 15.09 11.30
C LYS A 83 -2.13 14.29 11.70
N SER A 84 -2.47 13.23 10.97
CA SER A 84 -3.58 12.34 11.29
C SER A 84 -3.35 11.60 12.61
N ALA A 85 -2.12 11.16 12.89
CA ALA A 85 -1.78 10.52 14.17
C ALA A 85 -1.98 11.48 15.34
N ARG A 86 -1.52 12.75 15.22
CA ARG A 86 -1.76 13.78 16.26
C ARG A 86 -3.25 14.03 16.47
N LEU A 87 -4.03 14.12 15.41
CA LEU A 87 -5.47 14.29 15.48
C LEU A 87 -6.15 13.11 16.19
N ALA A 88 -5.72 11.88 15.91
CA ALA A 88 -6.22 10.67 16.56
C ALA A 88 -5.89 10.66 18.06
N THR A 89 -4.67 11.05 18.45
CA THR A 89 -4.29 11.17 19.86
C THR A 89 -5.15 12.20 20.56
N LEU A 90 -5.30 13.40 19.97
CA LEU A 90 -6.15 14.45 20.54
C LEU A 90 -7.61 13.99 20.70
N PHE A 91 -8.12 13.24 19.74
CA PHE A 91 -9.47 12.68 19.82
C PHE A 91 -9.60 11.65 20.95
N SER A 92 -8.60 10.79 21.13
CA SER A 92 -8.54 9.85 22.26
C SER A 92 -8.50 10.57 23.60
N ASP A 93 -7.69 11.64 23.72
CA ASP A 93 -7.58 12.45 24.93
C ASP A 93 -8.90 13.14 25.28
N ILE A 94 -9.63 13.65 24.28
CA ILE A 94 -10.95 14.25 24.45
C ILE A 94 -11.95 13.22 24.98
N ILE A 95 -11.96 12.00 24.43
CA ILE A 95 -12.86 10.94 24.89
C ILE A 95 -12.53 10.54 26.32
N SER A 96 -11.26 10.30 26.63
CA SER A 96 -10.80 9.89 27.96
C SER A 96 -11.04 10.98 29.01
N GLY A 97 -10.86 12.25 28.64
CA GLY A 97 -11.07 13.41 29.52
C GLY A 97 -12.49 13.99 29.48
N PHE A 98 -13.45 13.36 28.79
CA PHE A 98 -14.77 13.95 28.54
C PHE A 98 -15.52 14.40 29.80
N VAL A 99 -15.51 13.57 30.84
CA VAL A 99 -16.16 13.89 32.13
C VAL A 99 -15.54 15.13 32.76
N THR A 100 -14.21 15.19 32.81
CA THR A 100 -13.45 16.32 33.37
C THR A 100 -13.69 17.62 32.58
N LEU A 101 -13.74 17.52 31.25
CA LEU A 101 -14.03 18.64 30.34
C LEU A 101 -15.44 19.20 30.57
N LYS A 102 -16.43 18.31 30.78
CA LYS A 102 -17.82 18.70 31.03
C LYS A 102 -17.97 19.39 32.41
N MET A 103 -17.24 18.91 33.41
CA MET A 103 -17.29 19.50 34.76
C MET A 103 -16.63 20.89 34.82
N ASN A 104 -15.57 21.13 34.06
CA ASN A 104 -14.79 22.37 34.11
C ASN A 104 -15.14 23.38 33.01
N SER A 105 -16.22 23.17 32.24
CA SER A 105 -16.63 24.06 31.14
C SER A 105 -15.53 24.30 30.08
N GLY A 106 -14.52 23.42 30.01
CA GLY A 106 -13.35 23.53 29.13
C GLY A 106 -13.60 23.15 27.68
N ALA A 107 -14.81 22.78 27.31
CA ALA A 107 -15.18 22.28 25.99
C ALA A 107 -14.82 23.25 24.83
N SER A 108 -14.97 24.55 25.02
CA SER A 108 -14.69 25.57 23.99
C SER A 108 -13.20 25.64 23.63
N ILE A 109 -12.30 25.48 24.61
CA ILE A 109 -10.84 25.53 24.40
C ILE A 109 -10.39 24.30 23.62
N VAL A 110 -10.87 23.12 24.03
CA VAL A 110 -10.52 21.84 23.41
C VAL A 110 -11.09 21.79 21.98
N LEU A 111 -12.30 22.25 21.76
CA LEU A 111 -12.93 22.31 20.46
C LEU A 111 -12.14 23.23 19.50
N LYS A 112 -11.67 24.37 19.97
CA LYS A 112 -10.82 25.29 19.21
C LYS A 112 -9.50 24.61 18.82
N HIS A 113 -8.88 23.87 19.74
CA HIS A 113 -7.66 23.12 19.47
C HIS A 113 -7.90 22.01 18.45
N PHE A 114 -8.99 21.25 18.60
CA PHE A 114 -9.40 20.22 17.64
C PHE A 114 -9.62 20.79 16.23
N TYR A 115 -10.33 21.92 16.09
CA TYR A 115 -10.53 22.53 14.80
C TYR A 115 -9.21 23.00 14.14
N LYS A 116 -8.26 23.47 14.94
CA LYS A 116 -6.93 23.84 14.46
C LYS A 116 -6.17 22.62 13.92
N GLU A 117 -6.05 21.55 14.70
CA GLU A 117 -5.36 20.33 14.28
C GLU A 117 -6.04 19.64 13.09
N ASN A 118 -7.37 19.62 13.07
CA ASN A 118 -8.14 19.12 11.93
C ASN A 118 -7.90 19.95 10.66
N GLY A 119 -7.84 21.27 10.80
CA GLY A 119 -7.50 22.20 9.70
C GLY A 119 -6.11 21.95 9.15
N GLU A 120 -5.12 21.72 10.01
CA GLU A 120 -3.75 21.39 9.61
C GLU A 120 -3.66 20.02 8.92
N SER A 121 -4.38 19.02 9.43
CA SER A 121 -4.49 17.69 8.80
C SER A 121 -5.15 17.78 7.41
N ALA A 122 -6.24 18.52 7.30
CA ALA A 122 -6.92 18.75 6.03
C ALA A 122 -6.04 19.51 5.01
N GLN A 123 -5.22 20.46 5.46
CA GLN A 123 -4.29 21.19 4.60
C GLN A 123 -3.16 20.28 4.11
N ALA A 124 -2.63 19.41 4.98
CA ALA A 124 -1.62 18.42 4.59
C ALA A 124 -2.18 17.45 3.54
N GLU A 125 -3.41 16.96 3.74
CA GLU A 125 -4.10 16.09 2.78
C GLU A 125 -4.34 16.77 1.43
N ARG A 126 -4.80 18.02 1.43
CA ARG A 126 -4.94 18.82 0.19
C ARG A 126 -3.62 18.98 -0.55
N SER A 127 -2.51 19.14 0.18
CA SER A 127 -1.17 19.21 -0.42
C SER A 127 -0.77 17.90 -1.08
N ARG A 128 -1.04 16.75 -0.43
CA ARG A 128 -0.81 15.42 -0.98
C ARG A 128 -1.63 15.19 -2.25
N VAL A 129 -2.93 15.42 -2.18
CA VAL A 129 -3.85 15.24 -3.32
C VAL A 129 -3.47 16.15 -4.50
N ARG A 130 -3.02 17.38 -4.23
CA ARG A 130 -2.54 18.28 -5.29
C ARG A 130 -1.31 17.73 -6.01
N MET A 131 -0.39 17.11 -5.28
CA MET A 131 0.77 16.45 -5.89
C MET A 131 0.38 15.22 -6.70
N GLU A 132 -0.58 14.41 -6.21
CA GLU A 132 -1.13 13.28 -6.97
C GLU A 132 -1.81 13.74 -8.26
N ALA A 133 -2.65 14.79 -8.19
CA ALA A 133 -3.29 15.38 -9.35
C ALA A 133 -2.26 15.92 -10.38
N SER A 134 -1.15 16.51 -9.91
CA SER A 134 -0.08 16.96 -10.80
C SER A 134 0.61 15.81 -11.53
N LEU A 135 0.79 14.65 -10.88
CA LEU A 135 1.30 13.44 -11.51
C LEU A 135 0.35 12.92 -12.59
N GLU A 136 -0.94 12.81 -12.25
CA GLU A 136 -1.95 12.33 -13.19
C GLU A 136 -2.04 13.24 -14.41
N MET A 137 -2.02 14.57 -14.19
CA MET A 137 -2.03 15.55 -15.27
C MET A 137 -0.80 15.46 -16.18
N ALA A 138 0.40 15.34 -15.60
CA ALA A 138 1.64 15.18 -16.36
C ALA A 138 1.63 13.88 -17.18
N ALA A 139 1.20 12.77 -16.60
CA ALA A 139 1.10 11.49 -17.30
C ALA A 139 0.04 11.52 -18.42
N PHE A 140 -1.09 12.18 -18.18
CA PHE A 140 -2.14 12.37 -19.18
C PHE A 140 -1.65 13.20 -20.38
N LEU A 141 -0.97 14.30 -20.13
CA LEU A 141 -0.39 15.16 -21.20
C LEU A 141 0.65 14.39 -22.01
N LEU A 142 1.55 13.64 -21.35
CA LEU A 142 2.52 12.79 -22.05
C LEU A 142 1.83 11.70 -22.85
N GLY A 143 0.75 11.12 -22.34
CA GLY A 143 -0.07 10.13 -23.04
C GLY A 143 -0.71 10.72 -24.30
N ILE A 144 -1.29 11.91 -24.22
CA ILE A 144 -1.87 12.61 -25.38
C ILE A 144 -0.81 12.94 -26.42
N ILE A 145 0.29 13.57 -26.03
CA ILE A 145 1.39 13.92 -26.93
C ILE A 145 1.92 12.68 -27.62
N GLY A 146 2.09 11.60 -26.85
CA GLY A 146 2.55 10.32 -27.37
C GLY A 146 1.57 9.69 -28.37
N SER A 147 0.29 9.72 -28.08
CA SER A 147 -0.75 9.18 -28.96
C SER A 147 -0.82 9.95 -30.27
N PHE A 148 -0.82 11.27 -30.22
CA PHE A 148 -0.80 12.11 -31.43
C PHE A 148 0.48 11.89 -32.23
N GLY A 149 1.65 11.82 -31.59
CA GLY A 149 2.90 11.51 -32.26
C GLY A 149 2.86 10.15 -32.99
N THR A 150 2.33 9.14 -32.33
CA THR A 150 2.16 7.80 -32.92
C THR A 150 1.15 7.80 -34.08
N ILE A 151 0.05 8.56 -33.98
CA ILE A 151 -0.93 8.72 -35.07
C ILE A 151 -0.30 9.42 -36.28
N ILE A 152 0.45 10.50 -36.07
CA ILE A 152 1.08 11.25 -37.16
C ILE A 152 2.08 10.36 -37.92
N VAL A 153 2.99 9.71 -37.18
CA VAL A 153 3.97 8.82 -37.80
C VAL A 153 3.28 7.60 -38.45
N GLY A 154 2.27 7.05 -37.78
CA GLY A 154 1.46 5.94 -38.32
C GLY A 154 0.73 6.33 -39.61
N ALA A 155 0.15 7.54 -39.68
CA ALA A 155 -0.54 8.05 -40.85
C ALA A 155 0.44 8.18 -42.06
N LEU A 156 1.67 8.65 -41.82
CA LEU A 156 2.70 8.69 -42.86
C LEU A 156 3.05 7.31 -43.38
N LEU A 157 3.18 6.32 -42.48
CA LEU A 157 3.45 4.92 -42.87
C LEU A 157 2.27 4.26 -43.62
N VAL A 158 1.05 4.69 -43.30
CA VAL A 158 -0.15 4.24 -44.03
C VAL A 158 -0.18 4.90 -45.45
N ALA A 159 0.15 6.18 -45.55
CA ALA A 159 0.24 6.87 -46.83
C ALA A 159 1.32 6.25 -47.74
N ASP A 160 2.43 5.79 -47.17
CA ASP A 160 3.48 5.01 -47.87
C ASP A 160 3.05 3.59 -48.23
N GLY A 161 1.84 3.15 -47.87
CA GLY A 161 1.33 1.80 -48.12
C GLY A 161 1.99 0.70 -47.29
N LYS A 162 2.78 1.06 -46.28
CA LYS A 162 3.51 0.11 -45.42
C LYS A 162 2.67 -0.47 -44.28
N LEU A 163 1.63 0.23 -43.86
CA LEU A 163 0.75 -0.14 -42.73
C LEU A 163 -0.72 0.08 -43.09
N ASN A 164 -1.59 -0.64 -42.36
CA ASN A 164 -3.03 -0.41 -42.39
C ASN A 164 -3.41 0.52 -41.22
N PHE A 165 -4.39 1.41 -41.42
CA PHE A 165 -4.90 2.35 -40.40
C PHE A 165 -5.35 1.62 -39.11
N GLY A 166 -5.96 0.41 -39.23
CA GLY A 166 -6.34 -0.40 -38.09
C GLY A 166 -5.16 -0.79 -37.18
N ILE A 167 -3.99 -1.04 -37.77
CA ILE A 167 -2.77 -1.34 -37.02
C ILE A 167 -2.32 -0.12 -36.22
N VAL A 168 -2.38 1.08 -36.80
CA VAL A 168 -2.00 2.32 -36.09
C VAL A 168 -2.89 2.55 -34.86
N MET A 169 -4.20 2.35 -35.02
CA MET A 169 -5.15 2.48 -33.89
C MET A 169 -4.93 1.43 -32.82
N ALA A 170 -4.62 0.19 -33.20
CA ALA A 170 -4.25 -0.86 -32.26
C ALA A 170 -2.98 -0.52 -31.47
N VAL A 171 -1.95 0.00 -32.15
CA VAL A 171 -0.70 0.43 -31.50
C VAL A 171 -0.94 1.57 -30.52
N VAL A 172 -1.75 2.57 -30.86
CA VAL A 172 -2.11 3.68 -29.96
C VAL A 172 -2.81 3.15 -28.70
N THR A 173 -3.75 2.23 -28.85
CA THR A 173 -4.46 1.63 -27.71
C THR A 173 -3.51 0.85 -26.79
N LEU A 174 -2.62 0.06 -27.35
CA LEU A 174 -1.60 -0.70 -26.60
C LEU A 174 -0.62 0.24 -25.91
N GLN A 175 -0.20 1.33 -26.57
CA GLN A 175 0.66 2.37 -26.00
C GLN A 175 0.02 3.05 -24.79
N MET A 176 -1.27 3.42 -24.87
CA MET A 176 -1.99 4.01 -23.73
C MET A 176 -2.05 3.05 -22.54
N SER A 177 -2.33 1.78 -22.78
CA SER A 177 -2.34 0.74 -21.77
C SER A 177 -0.97 0.54 -21.13
N MET A 178 0.10 0.56 -21.91
CA MET A 178 1.47 0.44 -21.45
C MET A 178 1.88 1.67 -20.61
N SER A 179 1.56 2.88 -21.05
CA SER A 179 1.85 4.12 -20.34
C SER A 179 1.15 4.16 -18.98
N SER A 180 -0.12 3.73 -18.89
CA SER A 180 -0.87 3.65 -17.64
C SER A 180 -0.29 2.61 -16.68
N ALA A 181 0.20 1.48 -17.18
CA ALA A 181 0.89 0.49 -16.37
C ALA A 181 2.20 1.04 -15.81
N MET A 182 3.01 1.73 -16.63
CA MET A 182 4.26 2.34 -16.20
C MET A 182 4.06 3.45 -15.16
N GLN A 183 3.01 4.26 -15.30
CA GLN A 183 2.67 5.30 -14.31
C GLN A 183 2.47 4.72 -12.91
N ARG A 184 1.76 3.60 -12.80
CA ARG A 184 1.43 2.95 -11.51
C ARG A 184 2.55 2.05 -10.97
N PHE A 185 3.52 1.70 -11.81
CA PHE A 185 4.58 0.78 -11.42
C PHE A 185 5.41 1.30 -10.24
N GLY A 186 5.76 2.60 -10.24
CA GLY A 186 6.53 3.22 -9.16
C GLY A 186 5.81 3.23 -7.81
N SER A 187 4.49 3.42 -7.78
CA SER A 187 3.70 3.34 -6.54
C SER A 187 3.57 1.90 -6.04
N SER A 188 3.39 0.95 -6.94
CA SER A 188 3.28 -0.48 -6.59
C SER A 188 4.58 -1.03 -6.00
N LEU A 189 5.74 -0.66 -6.56
CA LEU A 189 7.04 -1.02 -5.98
C LEU A 189 7.22 -0.45 -4.56
N ALA A 190 6.76 0.77 -4.32
CA ALA A 190 6.85 1.38 -3.00
C ALA A 190 6.01 0.65 -1.95
N VAL A 191 4.82 0.19 -2.31
CA VAL A 191 3.97 -0.61 -1.42
C VAL A 191 4.60 -1.97 -1.18
N PHE A 192 5.11 -2.62 -2.23
CA PHE A 192 5.77 -3.90 -2.11
C PHE A 192 6.97 -3.87 -1.16
N THR A 193 7.86 -2.87 -1.28
CA THR A 193 9.00 -2.71 -0.35
C THR A 193 8.56 -2.50 1.09
N THR A 194 7.50 -1.73 1.34
CA THR A 194 6.96 -1.53 2.68
C THR A 194 6.38 -2.83 3.25
N SER A 195 5.74 -3.63 2.43
CA SER A 195 5.15 -4.91 2.83
C SER A 195 6.22 -5.96 3.13
N VAL A 196 7.34 -5.97 2.40
CA VAL A 196 8.49 -6.84 2.70
C VAL A 196 9.10 -6.50 4.06
N VAL A 197 9.23 -5.21 4.40
CA VAL A 197 9.73 -4.80 5.72
C VAL A 197 8.78 -5.27 6.85
N ARG A 198 7.47 -5.14 6.65
CA ARG A 198 6.48 -5.64 7.63
C ARG A 198 6.48 -7.17 7.74
N ALA A 199 6.74 -7.86 6.63
CA ALA A 199 6.95 -9.30 6.66
C ALA A 199 8.10 -9.70 7.59
N GLY A 200 9.22 -8.96 7.54
CA GLY A 200 10.35 -9.15 8.47
C GLY A 200 9.89 -9.13 9.92
N HIS A 201 9.10 -8.13 10.33
CA HIS A 201 8.60 -8.04 11.72
C HIS A 201 7.75 -9.25 12.13
N VAL A 202 6.95 -9.81 11.20
CA VAL A 202 6.16 -11.03 11.50
C VAL A 202 7.08 -12.25 11.64
N PHE A 203 8.09 -12.38 10.81
CA PHE A 203 9.07 -13.46 10.92
C PHE A 203 9.92 -13.33 12.19
N ASP A 204 10.39 -12.11 12.52
CA ASP A 204 11.11 -11.84 13.76
C ASP A 204 10.27 -12.21 15.00
N PHE A 205 8.95 -11.98 14.93
CA PHE A 205 8.04 -12.37 16.00
C PHE A 205 7.85 -13.90 16.10
N LEU A 206 7.82 -14.60 14.96
CA LEU A 206 7.71 -16.06 14.92
C LEU A 206 9.01 -16.76 15.33
N GLU A 207 10.16 -16.08 15.22
CA GLU A 207 11.47 -16.59 15.66
C GLU A 207 11.75 -16.31 17.15
N LEU A 208 10.88 -15.55 17.86
CA LEU A 208 10.99 -15.42 19.31
C LEU A 208 10.93 -16.81 19.93
N GLU A 209 11.90 -17.13 20.79
CA GLU A 209 11.91 -18.39 21.55
C GLU A 209 10.56 -18.54 22.26
N GLN A 210 9.89 -19.65 22.01
CA GLN A 210 8.69 -20.01 22.77
C GLN A 210 9.10 -20.07 24.23
N GLU A 211 8.38 -19.34 25.09
CA GLU A 211 8.56 -19.50 26.53
C GLU A 211 8.48 -21.01 26.83
N GLU A 212 9.55 -21.57 27.40
CA GLU A 212 9.50 -22.93 27.91
C GLU A 212 8.30 -22.97 28.86
N CYS A 213 7.35 -23.86 28.54
CA CYS A 213 6.26 -24.15 29.46
C CYS A 213 6.90 -24.60 30.77
N VAL A 214 7.13 -23.68 31.70
CA VAL A 214 7.54 -24.01 33.06
C VAL A 214 6.39 -24.81 33.63
N GLY A 215 6.53 -26.13 33.52
CA GLY A 215 5.57 -27.07 34.08
C GLY A 215 5.39 -26.73 35.54
N TRP A 216 4.25 -26.22 35.90
CA TRP A 216 3.82 -26.20 37.29
C TRP A 216 3.83 -27.65 37.74
N ASN A 217 4.86 -27.98 38.53
CA ASN A 217 5.08 -29.31 39.10
C ASN A 217 4.00 -29.53 40.17
N THR A 218 2.79 -29.82 39.71
CA THR A 218 1.77 -30.38 40.57
C THR A 218 2.08 -31.87 40.63
N GLN A 219 2.69 -32.30 41.73
CA GLN A 219 2.81 -33.71 42.06
C GLN A 219 1.41 -34.34 42.09
N THR A 220 0.98 -34.80 40.96
CA THR A 220 -0.07 -35.81 40.86
C THR A 220 0.50 -36.92 39.99
N GLN A 221 0.83 -38.04 40.61
CA GLN A 221 1.22 -39.29 39.92
C GLN A 221 0.05 -39.72 39.04
N VAL A 222 0.20 -39.49 37.73
CA VAL A 222 -0.58 -40.18 36.71
C VAL A 222 0.43 -40.74 35.73
N GLY A 223 0.27 -42.04 35.42
CA GLY A 223 1.23 -42.90 34.75
C GLY A 223 1.76 -42.35 33.44
N THR A 224 3.04 -42.59 33.29
CA THR A 224 3.82 -42.38 32.08
C THR A 224 3.32 -43.29 30.96
N GLU A 225 2.54 -42.75 30.04
CA GLU A 225 2.54 -43.14 28.62
C GLU A 225 1.84 -42.01 27.82
N ASP A 226 2.53 -41.51 26.78
CA ASP A 226 2.04 -40.55 25.77
C ASP A 226 1.93 -39.04 26.14
N LEU A 227 3.08 -38.40 26.40
CA LEU A 227 3.21 -36.92 26.37
C LEU A 227 4.35 -36.49 25.43
N HIS A 228 4.22 -36.86 24.19
CA HIS A 228 4.86 -36.16 23.07
C HIS A 228 3.75 -35.58 22.21
N ASP A 229 3.64 -34.25 22.21
CA ASP A 229 2.84 -33.48 21.27
C ASP A 229 1.48 -32.98 21.81
N LYS A 230 1.53 -31.98 22.67
CA LYS A 230 0.57 -30.86 22.74
C LYS A 230 0.66 -30.14 24.09
N CYS A 231 1.16 -28.90 24.11
CA CYS A 231 0.85 -27.97 25.21
C CYS A 231 -0.61 -27.55 25.11
N ASP A 232 -1.53 -28.38 25.55
CA ASP A 232 -2.89 -27.98 25.81
C ASP A 232 -2.94 -27.35 27.20
N VAL A 233 -3.07 -26.03 27.27
CA VAL A 233 -3.38 -25.32 28.53
C VAL A 233 -4.83 -25.63 28.90
N VAL A 234 -5.01 -26.67 29.68
CA VAL A 234 -6.32 -26.96 30.29
C VAL A 234 -6.40 -26.18 31.61
N ILE A 235 -7.14 -25.07 31.61
CA ILE A 235 -7.49 -24.40 32.85
C ILE A 235 -8.68 -25.11 33.46
N GLU A 236 -8.45 -25.98 34.43
CA GLU A 236 -9.49 -26.67 35.17
C GLU A 236 -9.88 -25.84 36.41
N PHE A 237 -11.05 -25.20 36.40
CA PHE A 237 -11.59 -24.52 37.56
C PHE A 237 -12.22 -25.52 38.55
N TYR A 238 -11.50 -25.85 39.61
CA TYR A 238 -12.02 -26.70 40.66
C TYR A 238 -12.65 -25.85 41.78
N LYS A 239 -13.96 -25.95 41.93
CA LYS A 239 -14.78 -25.37 43.01
C LYS A 239 -14.54 -23.89 43.36
N LEU A 240 -15.15 -23.00 42.57
CA LEU A 240 -15.36 -21.61 43.01
C LEU A 240 -16.59 -21.56 43.96
N HIS A 241 -16.35 -21.36 45.28
CA HIS A 241 -17.39 -20.96 46.23
C HIS A 241 -17.47 -19.45 46.24
N PHE A 242 -18.57 -18.91 45.75
CA PHE A 242 -18.94 -17.50 45.97
C PHE A 242 -19.74 -17.44 47.29
N SER A 243 -19.26 -16.67 48.27
CA SER A 243 -20.02 -16.23 49.44
C SER A 243 -20.32 -14.75 49.34
#